data_40c8afeaf4b7c33faebd59aad551353d
#
_entry.id   40c8afeaf4b7c33faebd59aad551353d
#
_cell.length_a   1.000
_cell.length_b   1.000
_cell.length_c   1.000
_cell.angle_alpha   90.00
_cell.angle_beta   90.00
_cell.angle_gamma   90.00
#
_symmetry.space_group_name_H-M   'P 1'
#
loop_
_entity.id
_entity.type
_entity.pdbx_description
1 polymer ?
#
loop_
_entity_poly.entity_id
_entity_poly.type
_entity_poly.pdbx_seq_one_letter_code
_entity_poly.pdbx_strand_id
1 'polypeptide(L)'
;MPLGGKNMAIAVGQTAPDFALQNQDKKEVKLSDFAGKKNVVLVWYPLDWSPTCTNEHACFVNDMRSFDQLDAEVLGVSVDSTWSHKAYADKMGIKYSLLADFHPKGAMSEKYGVYLADKGITGRAIAIVNKQGKVAWFKNYDIPVVPDVKEVASALSQVKAATA
;
A
#
# COMPACT_ATOMS: atom_id res chain seq x y z
N MET A 1 -30.09 5.17 -15.38
CA MET A 1 -28.85 4.35 -15.27
C MET A 1 -27.87 5.10 -14.40
N PRO A 2 -27.51 4.64 -13.23
CA PRO A 2 -26.39 5.26 -12.56
C PRO A 2 -25.14 4.90 -13.36
N LEU A 3 -24.58 5.89 -14.00
CA LEU A 3 -23.23 5.80 -14.52
C LEU A 3 -22.35 5.41 -13.34
N GLY A 4 -21.72 4.25 -13.40
CA GLY A 4 -20.83 3.81 -12.39
C GLY A 4 -19.81 4.90 -12.12
N GLY A 5 -19.95 5.54 -10.97
CA GLY A 5 -19.01 6.55 -10.57
C GLY A 5 -17.64 5.91 -10.53
N LYS A 6 -16.73 6.37 -11.37
CA LYS A 6 -15.31 6.11 -11.16
C LYS A 6 -15.03 6.64 -9.77
N ASN A 7 -14.81 5.74 -8.81
CA ASN A 7 -14.32 6.16 -7.52
C ASN A 7 -13.06 6.98 -7.77
N MET A 8 -13.14 8.27 -7.44
CA MET A 8 -12.01 9.15 -7.66
C MET A 8 -10.89 8.71 -6.72
N ALA A 9 -9.68 8.56 -7.27
CA ALA A 9 -8.50 8.31 -6.46
C ALA A 9 -8.37 9.38 -5.38
N ILE A 10 -7.86 8.98 -4.22
CA ILE A 10 -7.63 9.90 -3.12
C ILE A 10 -6.69 11.02 -3.52
N ALA A 11 -6.97 12.24 -3.05
CA ALA A 11 -6.18 13.42 -3.39
C ALA A 11 -5.12 13.72 -2.33
N VAL A 12 -3.98 14.25 -2.77
CA VAL A 12 -2.94 14.78 -1.87
C VAL A 12 -3.53 15.91 -1.01
N GLY A 13 -3.23 15.89 0.29
CA GLY A 13 -3.77 16.82 1.28
C GLY A 13 -5.05 16.32 1.96
N GLN A 14 -5.72 15.33 1.41
CA GLN A 14 -6.92 14.74 1.98
C GLN A 14 -6.56 13.86 3.19
N THR A 15 -7.45 13.79 4.18
CA THR A 15 -7.31 12.82 5.27
C THR A 15 -7.40 11.41 4.69
N ALA A 16 -6.39 10.59 4.98
CA ALA A 16 -6.38 9.21 4.54
C ALA A 16 -7.45 8.41 5.31
N PRO A 17 -8.32 7.65 4.60
CA PRO A 17 -9.28 6.78 5.27
C PRO A 17 -8.59 5.77 6.18
N ASP A 18 -9.06 5.64 7.44
CA ASP A 18 -8.55 4.61 8.34
C ASP A 18 -9.00 3.23 7.89
N PHE A 19 -8.28 2.23 8.30
CA PHE A 19 -8.61 0.84 8.04
C PHE A 19 -8.12 -0.04 9.20
N ALA A 20 -8.66 -1.25 9.25
CA ALA A 20 -8.21 -2.31 10.15
C ALA A 20 -8.22 -3.61 9.37
N LEU A 21 -7.04 -4.11 9.02
CA LEU A 21 -6.86 -5.32 8.21
C LEU A 21 -5.86 -6.25 8.87
N GLN A 22 -6.03 -7.55 8.68
CA GLN A 22 -5.06 -8.53 9.16
C GLN A 22 -3.87 -8.63 8.21
N ASN A 23 -2.68 -8.79 8.78
CA ASN A 23 -1.48 -9.09 8.02
C ASN A 23 -1.26 -10.62 7.90
N GLN A 24 -0.14 -11.03 7.31
CA GLN A 24 0.23 -12.43 7.10
C GLN A 24 0.37 -13.25 8.39
N ASP A 25 0.56 -12.59 9.52
CA ASP A 25 0.62 -13.23 10.84
C ASP A 25 -0.72 -13.16 11.59
N LYS A 26 -1.79 -12.77 10.90
CA LYS A 26 -3.15 -12.61 11.42
C LYS A 26 -3.25 -11.55 12.52
N LYS A 27 -2.32 -10.62 12.56
CA LYS A 27 -2.37 -9.46 13.46
C LYS A 27 -3.14 -8.34 12.77
N GLU A 28 -4.04 -7.69 13.50
CA GLU A 28 -4.74 -6.52 13.02
C GLU A 28 -3.80 -5.32 12.94
N VAL A 29 -3.78 -4.68 11.79
CA VAL A 29 -3.01 -3.46 11.53
C VAL A 29 -3.99 -2.35 11.15
N LYS A 30 -3.89 -1.22 11.84
CA LYS A 30 -4.68 -0.01 11.58
C LYS A 30 -3.76 1.11 11.12
N LEU A 31 -4.26 1.95 10.21
CA LEU A 31 -3.50 3.15 9.83
C LEU A 31 -3.24 4.04 11.05
N SER A 32 -4.22 4.17 11.93
CA SER A 32 -4.13 4.95 13.18
C SER A 32 -3.04 4.46 14.14
N ASP A 33 -2.57 3.22 14.02
CA ASP A 33 -1.46 2.70 14.86
C ASP A 33 -0.16 3.49 14.63
N PHE A 34 -0.02 4.12 13.48
CA PHE A 34 1.19 4.86 13.09
C PHE A 34 1.06 6.38 13.25
N ALA A 35 -0.12 6.87 13.60
CA ALA A 35 -0.38 8.30 13.75
C ALA A 35 0.57 8.94 14.77
N GLY A 36 1.25 10.01 14.38
CA GLY A 36 2.25 10.70 15.21
C GLY A 36 3.57 9.96 15.38
N LYS A 37 3.70 8.75 14.82
CA LYS A 37 4.88 7.89 15.04
C LYS A 37 5.72 7.70 13.77
N LYS A 38 5.08 7.29 12.69
CA LYS A 38 5.74 6.98 11.41
C LYS A 38 4.93 7.50 10.23
N ASN A 39 5.61 7.85 9.15
CA ASN A 39 4.99 7.96 7.84
C ASN A 39 4.71 6.55 7.32
N VAL A 40 3.64 6.37 6.56
CA VAL A 40 3.22 5.07 6.05
C VAL A 40 3.27 5.08 4.53
N VAL A 41 3.93 4.08 3.97
CA VAL A 41 3.94 3.83 2.51
C VAL A 41 2.97 2.69 2.24
N LEU A 42 1.81 3.01 1.65
CA LEU A 42 0.82 2.04 1.24
C LEU A 42 1.11 1.60 -0.19
N VAL A 43 1.31 0.30 -0.37
CA VAL A 43 1.66 -0.29 -1.67
C VAL A 43 0.54 -1.24 -2.08
N TRP A 44 -0.37 -0.78 -2.96
CA TRP A 44 -1.37 -1.65 -3.56
C TRP A 44 -0.79 -2.37 -4.75
N TYR A 45 -1.01 -3.69 -4.80
CA TYR A 45 -0.61 -4.53 -5.92
C TYR A 45 -1.73 -5.53 -6.25
N PRO A 46 -1.87 -5.93 -7.52
CA PRO A 46 -3.01 -6.75 -7.95
C PRO A 46 -3.15 -8.09 -7.22
N LEU A 47 -2.12 -8.92 -7.23
CA LEU A 47 -2.20 -10.27 -6.65
C LEU A 47 -0.82 -10.77 -6.20
N ASP A 48 -0.80 -11.51 -5.10
CA ASP A 48 0.35 -12.35 -4.74
C ASP A 48 0.72 -13.27 -5.90
N TRP A 49 2.00 -13.56 -6.07
CA TRP A 49 2.55 -14.50 -7.05
C TRP A 49 2.55 -14.03 -8.50
N SER A 50 1.90 -12.94 -8.85
CA SER A 50 1.97 -12.43 -10.21
C SER A 50 3.38 -11.90 -10.53
N PRO A 51 3.88 -12.03 -11.79
CA PRO A 51 5.28 -11.71 -12.11
C PRO A 51 5.66 -10.26 -11.81
N THR A 52 4.84 -9.29 -12.21
CA THR A 52 5.11 -7.87 -11.97
C THR A 52 5.07 -7.52 -10.49
N CYS A 53 4.10 -8.07 -9.75
CA CYS A 53 4.01 -7.85 -8.30
C CYS A 53 5.21 -8.47 -7.57
N THR A 54 5.68 -9.62 -8.00
CA THR A 54 6.88 -10.26 -7.46
C THR A 54 8.12 -9.39 -7.68
N ASN A 55 8.29 -8.80 -8.85
CA ASN A 55 9.38 -7.87 -9.13
C ASN A 55 9.28 -6.60 -8.29
N GLU A 56 8.07 -6.05 -8.12
CA GLU A 56 7.82 -4.89 -7.27
C GLU A 56 8.24 -5.17 -5.82
N HIS A 57 7.79 -6.28 -5.24
CA HIS A 57 8.15 -6.65 -3.87
C HIS A 57 9.64 -6.92 -3.72
N ALA A 58 10.29 -7.53 -4.71
CA ALA A 58 11.74 -7.71 -4.69
C ALA A 58 12.47 -6.38 -4.60
N CYS A 59 12.02 -5.35 -5.32
CA CYS A 59 12.59 -4.02 -5.24
C CYS A 59 12.41 -3.40 -3.84
N PHE A 60 11.23 -3.52 -3.25
CA PHE A 60 10.98 -3.02 -1.88
C PHE A 60 11.82 -3.78 -0.84
N VAL A 61 11.92 -5.11 -0.93
CA VAL A 61 12.74 -5.92 -0.02
C VAL A 61 14.20 -5.49 -0.08
N ASN A 62 14.74 -5.26 -1.28
CA ASN A 62 16.11 -4.85 -1.46
C ASN A 62 16.39 -3.44 -0.91
N ASP A 63 15.39 -2.57 -0.92
CA ASP A 63 15.52 -1.16 -0.50
C ASP A 63 14.96 -0.86 0.90
N MET A 64 14.54 -1.87 1.65
CA MET A 64 13.90 -1.67 2.97
C MET A 64 14.74 -0.82 3.92
N ARG A 65 16.06 -0.91 3.83
CA ARG A 65 16.96 -0.11 4.64
C ARG A 65 16.76 1.39 4.43
N SER A 66 16.52 1.82 3.20
CA SER A 66 16.23 3.23 2.88
C SER A 66 14.95 3.71 3.55
N PHE A 67 13.91 2.86 3.58
CA PHE A 67 12.64 3.20 4.24
C PHE A 67 12.78 3.24 5.76
N ASP A 68 13.51 2.30 6.35
CA ASP A 68 13.78 2.29 7.79
C ASP A 68 14.53 3.56 8.23
N GLN A 69 15.52 4.00 7.45
CA GLN A 69 16.25 5.25 7.71
C GLN A 69 15.38 6.50 7.61
N LEU A 70 14.29 6.42 6.85
CA LEU A 70 13.32 7.51 6.71
C LEU A 70 12.16 7.44 7.71
N ASP A 71 12.26 6.55 8.69
CA ASP A 71 11.26 6.36 9.76
C ASP A 71 9.86 6.09 9.19
N ALA A 72 9.81 5.20 8.20
CA ALA A 72 8.58 4.85 7.51
C ALA A 72 8.22 3.39 7.69
N GLU A 73 6.91 3.11 7.71
CA GLU A 73 6.36 1.77 7.66
C GLU A 73 5.84 1.49 6.26
N VAL A 74 6.27 0.37 5.67
CA VAL A 74 5.75 -0.10 4.38
C VAL A 74 4.65 -1.12 4.64
N LEU A 75 3.48 -0.92 4.04
CA LEU A 75 2.35 -1.83 4.12
C LEU A 75 1.92 -2.21 2.70
N GLY A 76 2.04 -3.48 2.34
CA GLY A 76 1.49 -4.00 1.10
C GLY A 76 0.00 -4.29 1.25
N VAL A 77 -0.79 -4.09 0.21
CA VAL A 77 -2.24 -4.33 0.22
C VAL A 77 -2.66 -5.04 -1.07
N SER A 78 -3.34 -6.15 -0.93
CA SER A 78 -4.03 -6.83 -2.02
C SER A 78 -5.31 -7.51 -1.52
N VAL A 79 -6.08 -8.08 -2.44
CA VAL A 79 -7.31 -8.82 -2.11
C VAL A 79 -7.05 -10.27 -1.71
N ASP A 80 -5.79 -10.69 -1.65
CA ASP A 80 -5.41 -12.05 -1.27
C ASP A 80 -5.69 -12.34 0.21
N SER A 81 -5.80 -13.61 0.55
CA SER A 81 -6.01 -14.05 1.92
C SER A 81 -4.73 -13.95 2.76
N THR A 82 -4.88 -13.97 4.10
CA THR A 82 -3.73 -14.03 5.00
C THR A 82 -2.86 -15.28 4.78
N TRP A 83 -3.48 -16.37 4.35
CA TRP A 83 -2.76 -17.61 4.02
C TRP A 83 -1.86 -17.46 2.79
N SER A 84 -2.39 -16.86 1.72
CA SER A 84 -1.58 -16.54 0.54
C SER A 84 -0.45 -15.57 0.89
N HIS A 85 -0.76 -14.50 1.63
CA HIS A 85 0.22 -13.53 2.08
C HIS A 85 1.34 -14.18 2.89
N LYS A 86 1.02 -15.11 3.78
CA LYS A 86 2.02 -15.80 4.61
C LYS A 86 3.00 -16.59 3.75
N ALA A 87 2.48 -17.43 2.86
CA ALA A 87 3.31 -18.22 1.96
C ALA A 87 4.16 -17.34 1.03
N TYR A 88 3.56 -16.26 0.53
CA TYR A 88 4.23 -15.32 -0.36
C TYR A 88 5.33 -14.54 0.36
N ALA A 89 5.05 -14.01 1.54
CA ALA A 89 6.03 -13.30 2.35
C ALA A 89 7.22 -14.19 2.72
N ASP A 90 6.96 -15.42 3.13
CA ASP A 90 8.02 -16.38 3.47
C ASP A 90 8.90 -16.70 2.24
N LYS A 91 8.28 -16.91 1.07
CA LYS A 91 9.02 -17.19 -0.17
C LYS A 91 9.86 -16.02 -0.62
N MET A 92 9.32 -14.80 -0.54
CA MET A 92 9.96 -13.58 -1.06
C MET A 92 10.91 -12.92 -0.04
N GLY A 93 10.90 -13.36 1.21
CA GLY A 93 11.66 -12.69 2.27
C GLY A 93 11.09 -11.33 2.66
N ILE A 94 9.78 -11.14 2.49
CA ILE A 94 9.09 -9.89 2.84
C ILE A 94 8.93 -9.81 4.35
N LYS A 95 9.46 -8.73 4.96
CA LYS A 95 9.39 -8.49 6.40
C LYS A 95 8.34 -7.45 6.79
N TYR A 96 7.92 -6.60 5.86
CA TYR A 96 6.81 -5.65 6.10
C TYR A 96 5.47 -6.39 6.02
N SER A 97 4.43 -5.77 6.61
CA SER A 97 3.09 -6.37 6.63
C SER A 97 2.46 -6.38 5.24
N LEU A 98 1.86 -7.50 4.87
CA LEU A 98 0.97 -7.63 3.73
C LEU A 98 -0.46 -7.70 4.25
N LEU A 99 -1.26 -6.68 3.97
CA LEU A 99 -2.61 -6.54 4.48
C LEU A 99 -3.62 -7.22 3.55
N ALA A 100 -4.50 -8.02 4.14
CA ALA A 100 -5.51 -8.77 3.40
C ALA A 100 -6.81 -7.96 3.29
N ASP A 101 -7.00 -7.28 2.17
CA ASP A 101 -8.26 -6.62 1.82
C ASP A 101 -9.23 -7.64 1.19
N PHE A 102 -9.38 -8.76 1.89
CA PHE A 102 -10.01 -9.99 1.42
C PHE A 102 -11.52 -10.00 1.64
N HIS A 103 -11.99 -9.53 2.81
CA HIS A 103 -13.41 -9.56 3.13
C HIS A 103 -13.81 -8.36 4.03
N PRO A 104 -14.77 -7.53 3.62
CA PRO A 104 -15.38 -7.47 2.28
C PRO A 104 -14.32 -7.15 1.24
N LYS A 105 -14.35 -7.91 0.14
CA LYS A 105 -13.29 -7.87 -0.87
C LYS A 105 -13.09 -6.47 -1.44
N GLY A 106 -11.87 -5.93 -1.28
CA GLY A 106 -11.50 -4.64 -1.82
C GLY A 106 -12.10 -3.44 -1.10
N ALA A 107 -12.73 -3.62 0.08
CA ALA A 107 -13.43 -2.53 0.77
C ALA A 107 -12.51 -1.37 1.16
N MET A 108 -11.31 -1.65 1.65
CA MET A 108 -10.31 -0.63 1.96
C MET A 108 -9.80 0.04 0.68
N SER A 109 -9.46 -0.75 -0.32
CA SER A 109 -8.94 -0.26 -1.60
C SER A 109 -9.96 0.60 -2.35
N GLU A 110 -11.25 0.31 -2.21
CA GLU A 110 -12.32 1.13 -2.77
C GLU A 110 -12.35 2.53 -2.16
N LYS A 111 -12.15 2.65 -0.85
CA LYS A 111 -12.09 3.95 -0.17
C LYS A 111 -10.94 4.82 -0.68
N TYR A 112 -9.86 4.21 -1.15
CA TYR A 112 -8.72 4.91 -1.74
C TYR A 112 -8.83 5.07 -3.26
N GLY A 113 -9.91 4.57 -3.87
CA GLY A 113 -10.13 4.68 -5.31
C GLY A 113 -9.22 3.80 -6.16
N VAL A 114 -8.66 2.72 -5.58
CA VAL A 114 -7.73 1.82 -6.26
C VAL A 114 -8.27 0.41 -6.50
N TYR A 115 -9.52 0.14 -6.12
CA TYR A 115 -10.14 -1.15 -6.38
C TYR A 115 -10.72 -1.22 -7.79
N LEU A 116 -10.40 -2.28 -8.52
CA LEU A 116 -10.89 -2.54 -9.88
C LEU A 116 -12.04 -3.56 -9.81
N ALA A 117 -13.26 -3.06 -9.61
CA ALA A 117 -14.45 -3.89 -9.38
C ALA A 117 -14.75 -4.85 -10.53
N ASP A 118 -14.47 -4.44 -11.77
CA ASP A 118 -14.66 -5.26 -12.98
C ASP A 118 -13.71 -6.47 -13.03
N LYS A 119 -12.57 -6.38 -12.36
CA LYS A 119 -11.56 -7.44 -12.31
C LYS A 119 -11.49 -8.15 -10.96
N GLY A 120 -12.10 -7.58 -9.93
CA GLY A 120 -12.07 -8.10 -8.57
C GLY A 120 -10.69 -8.11 -7.93
N ILE A 121 -9.82 -7.18 -8.31
CA ILE A 121 -8.46 -7.00 -7.79
C ILE A 121 -8.20 -5.53 -7.50
N THR A 122 -7.13 -5.22 -6.78
CA THR A 122 -6.65 -3.86 -6.68
C THR A 122 -5.87 -3.47 -7.94
N GLY A 123 -5.84 -2.18 -8.24
CA GLY A 123 -4.89 -1.62 -9.18
C GLY A 123 -3.48 -1.60 -8.56
N ARG A 124 -2.53 -1.07 -9.31
CA ARG A 124 -1.17 -0.81 -8.81
C ARG A 124 -1.04 0.65 -8.48
N ALA A 125 -0.85 0.96 -7.20
CA ALA A 125 -0.74 2.33 -6.72
C ALA A 125 0.11 2.39 -5.47
N ILE A 126 0.71 3.56 -5.21
CA ILE A 126 1.45 3.81 -3.97
C ILE A 126 1.00 5.15 -3.41
N ALA A 127 0.74 5.19 -2.12
CA ALA A 127 0.45 6.41 -1.37
C ALA A 127 1.41 6.55 -0.20
N ILE A 128 1.76 7.78 0.12
CA ILE A 128 2.46 8.10 1.38
C ILE A 128 1.48 8.87 2.25
N VAL A 129 1.24 8.34 3.44
CA VAL A 129 0.43 8.98 4.47
C VAL A 129 1.37 9.51 5.54
N ASN A 130 1.32 10.80 5.83
CA ASN A 130 2.20 11.41 6.80
C ASN A 130 1.75 11.15 8.25
N LYS A 131 2.57 11.54 9.22
CA LYS A 131 2.28 11.36 10.66
C LYS A 131 0.99 12.03 11.11
N GLN A 132 0.50 13.02 10.37
CA GLN A 132 -0.76 13.72 10.65
C GLN A 132 -1.98 13.03 10.02
N GLY A 133 -1.79 11.88 9.39
CA GLY A 133 -2.86 11.13 8.74
C GLY A 133 -3.33 11.70 7.41
N LYS A 134 -2.54 12.55 6.78
CA LYS A 134 -2.84 13.15 5.47
C LYS A 134 -2.11 12.43 4.35
N VAL A 135 -2.75 12.32 3.20
CA VAL A 135 -2.09 11.83 1.98
C VAL A 135 -1.09 12.89 1.52
N ALA A 136 0.19 12.58 1.58
CA ALA A 136 1.26 13.50 1.21
C ALA A 136 1.74 13.27 -0.22
N TRP A 137 1.55 12.08 -0.76
CA TRP A 137 1.94 11.70 -2.11
C TRP A 137 1.10 10.51 -2.58
N PHE A 138 0.77 10.47 -3.88
CA PHE A 138 0.00 9.38 -4.47
C PHE A 138 0.35 9.22 -5.95
N LYS A 139 0.52 7.98 -6.38
CA LYS A 139 0.74 7.67 -7.79
C LYS A 139 0.06 6.37 -8.18
N ASN A 140 -0.68 6.40 -9.29
CA ASN A 140 -1.19 5.19 -9.96
C ASN A 140 -0.17 4.73 -11.00
N TYR A 141 -0.06 3.42 -11.14
CA TYR A 141 0.77 2.76 -12.16
C TYR A 141 -0.10 1.83 -12.99
N ASP A 142 0.24 1.69 -14.25
CA ASP A 142 -0.35 0.63 -15.07
C ASP A 142 0.05 -0.74 -14.50
N ILE A 143 -0.84 -1.72 -14.61
CA ILE A 143 -0.64 -3.05 -13.98
C ILE A 143 0.70 -3.70 -14.35
N PRO A 144 1.18 -3.67 -15.62
CA PRO A 144 2.45 -4.30 -15.99
C PRO A 144 3.69 -3.48 -15.60
N VAL A 145 3.55 -2.29 -15.02
CA VAL A 145 4.67 -1.41 -14.69
C VAL A 145 5.16 -1.70 -13.27
N VAL A 146 6.46 -1.96 -13.12
CA VAL A 146 7.11 -2.05 -11.81
C VAL A 146 7.42 -0.63 -11.32
N PRO A 147 6.87 -0.20 -10.17
CA PRO A 147 7.17 1.13 -9.62
C PRO A 147 8.66 1.32 -9.35
N ASP A 148 9.15 2.54 -9.60
CA ASP A 148 10.52 2.91 -9.22
C ASP A 148 10.58 3.20 -7.71
N VAL A 149 11.17 2.29 -6.96
CA VAL A 149 11.30 2.40 -5.51
C VAL A 149 12.12 3.62 -5.10
N LYS A 150 13.07 4.07 -5.93
CA LYS A 150 13.85 5.28 -5.66
C LYS A 150 13.00 6.54 -5.73
N GLU A 151 12.03 6.58 -6.64
CA GLU A 151 11.05 7.68 -6.71
C GLU A 151 10.24 7.75 -5.42
N VAL A 152 9.78 6.61 -4.92
CA VAL A 152 9.02 6.52 -3.67
C VAL A 152 9.87 6.96 -2.48
N ALA A 153 11.11 6.50 -2.40
CA ALA A 153 12.03 6.90 -1.32
C ALA A 153 12.34 8.40 -1.36
N SER A 154 12.50 8.97 -2.55
CA SER A 154 12.70 10.41 -2.74
C SER A 154 11.47 11.20 -2.27
N ALA A 155 10.27 10.79 -2.66
CA ALA A 155 9.04 11.42 -2.21
C ALA A 155 8.89 11.35 -0.69
N LEU A 156 9.20 10.20 -0.10
CA LEU A 156 9.17 10.00 1.35
C LEU A 156 10.16 10.89 2.09
N SER A 157 11.36 11.08 1.53
CA SER A 157 12.37 11.98 2.08
C SER A 157 11.86 13.41 2.13
N GLN A 158 11.16 13.88 1.10
CA GLN A 158 10.54 15.21 1.08
C GLN A 158 9.42 15.34 2.12
N VAL A 159 8.61 14.30 2.29
CA VAL A 159 7.55 14.25 3.31
C VAL A 159 8.15 14.36 4.71
N LYS A 160 9.22 13.61 5.00
CA LYS A 160 9.95 13.66 6.27
C LYS A 160 10.51 15.06 6.55
N ALA A 161 11.11 15.69 5.55
CA ALA A 161 11.66 17.04 5.67
C ALA A 161 10.57 18.10 5.94
N ALA A 162 9.39 17.96 5.33
CA ALA A 162 8.28 18.90 5.50
C ALA A 162 7.61 18.80 6.89
N THR A 163 7.76 17.67 7.59
CA THR A 163 7.16 17.41 8.90
C THR A 163 8.15 17.48 10.07
N ALA A 164 9.37 17.83 9.77
CA ALA A 164 10.42 18.00 10.77
C ALA A 164 10.20 19.29 11.59
#